data_4c140db798d9ed2cfe9042addb1c4993
#
_entry.id   4c140db798d9ed2cfe9042addb1c4993
#
_cell.length_a   1.000
_cell.length_b   1.000
_cell.length_c   1.000
_cell.angle_alpha   90.00
_cell.angle_beta   90.00
_cell.angle_gamma   90.00
#
_symmetry.space_group_name_H-M   'P 1'
#
loop_
_entity.id
_entity.type
_entity.pdbx_description
1 polymer ?
#
loop_
_entity_poly.entity_id
_entity_poly.type
_entity_poly.pdbx_seq_one_letter_code
_entity_poly.pdbx_strand_id
1 'polypeptide(L)' 'MSILDANILSEQKKLEETLGLKVLIANKKNNSGKIIIEYKTLEQFQLISNLLKQN' A
#
# COMPACT_ATOMS: atom_id res chain seq x y z
N MET A 1 -4.90 -5.75 -18.76
CA MET A 1 -6.02 -5.42 -18.20
C MET A 1 -6.09 -4.17 -17.47
N SER A 2 -6.72 -3.27 -18.03
CA SER A 2 -6.79 -2.00 -17.43
C SER A 2 -7.70 -1.91 -16.27
N ILE A 3 -8.48 -2.87 -16.00
CA ILE A 3 -9.32 -2.91 -14.87
C ILE A 3 -8.55 -2.77 -13.62
N LEU A 4 -7.32 -3.24 -13.65
CA LEU A 4 -6.51 -3.15 -12.49
C LEU A 4 -6.19 -1.75 -12.08
N ASP A 5 -6.18 -0.83 -13.01
CA ASP A 5 -5.81 0.54 -12.69
C ASP A 5 -6.76 1.20 -11.73
N ALA A 6 -8.04 1.10 -11.97
CA ALA A 6 -9.02 1.70 -11.09
C ALA A 6 -9.03 1.02 -9.74
N ASN A 7 -8.90 -0.27 -9.72
CA ASN A 7 -8.90 -1.00 -8.46
C ASN A 7 -7.66 -0.67 -7.64
N ILE A 8 -6.54 -0.53 -8.30
CA ILE A 8 -5.29 -0.21 -7.61
C ILE A 8 -5.34 1.18 -6.99
N LEU A 9 -5.87 2.16 -7.70
CA LEU A 9 -5.99 3.49 -7.14
C LEU A 9 -6.95 3.52 -5.95
N SER A 10 -8.02 2.79 -6.04
CA SER A 10 -8.98 2.70 -4.96
C SER A 10 -8.36 2.04 -3.74
N GLU A 11 -7.63 0.97 -3.93
CA GLU A 11 -6.95 0.28 -2.84
C GLU A 11 -5.86 1.14 -2.23
N GLN A 12 -5.13 1.86 -3.06
CA GLN A 12 -4.11 2.77 -2.59
C GLN A 12 -4.70 3.81 -1.65
N LYS A 13 -5.81 4.41 -2.03
CA LYS A 13 -6.48 5.39 -1.20
C LYS A 13 -6.97 4.79 0.10
N LYS A 14 -7.52 3.60 0.06
CA LYS A 14 -7.99 2.93 1.27
C LYS A 14 -6.83 2.65 2.22
N LEU A 15 -5.71 2.20 1.68
CA LEU A 15 -4.55 1.95 2.51
C LEU A 15 -4.02 3.22 3.12
N GLU A 16 -3.99 4.29 2.34
CA GLU A 16 -3.54 5.58 2.86
C GLU A 16 -4.43 6.06 4.00
N GLU A 17 -5.72 5.91 3.85
CA GLU A 17 -6.67 6.33 4.89
C GLU A 17 -6.55 5.46 6.13
N THR A 18 -6.38 4.19 5.94
CA THR A 18 -6.29 3.26 7.06
C THR A 18 -5.00 3.44 7.84
N LEU A 19 -3.90 3.62 7.13
CA LEU A 19 -2.61 3.74 7.77
C LEU A 19 -2.26 5.16 8.16
N GLY A 20 -2.85 6.13 7.51
CA GLY A 20 -2.46 7.52 7.69
C GLY A 20 -1.08 7.80 7.13
N LEU A 21 -0.64 7.02 6.17
CA LEU A 21 0.68 7.13 5.57
C LEU A 21 0.58 7.18 4.06
N LYS A 22 1.62 7.69 3.43
CA LYS A 22 1.64 7.73 1.99
C LYS A 22 1.95 6.34 1.42
N VAL A 23 1.13 5.90 0.49
CA VAL A 23 1.25 4.59 -0.12
C VAL A 23 1.30 4.74 -1.63
N LEU A 24 2.26 4.06 -2.25
CA LEU A 24 2.35 4.01 -3.70
C LEU A 24 2.31 2.55 -4.15
N ILE A 25 1.54 2.30 -5.17
CA ILE A 25 1.44 0.96 -5.73
C ILE A 25 1.86 1.02 -7.19
N ALA A 26 2.85 0.25 -7.54
CA ALA A 26 3.32 0.14 -8.93
C ALA A 26 3.03 -1.24 -9.44
N ASN A 27 2.23 -1.33 -10.49
CA ASN A 27 1.82 -2.60 -11.06
C ASN A 27 2.37 -2.77 -12.47
N LYS A 28 2.80 -3.97 -12.79
CA LYS A 28 3.33 -4.25 -14.12
C LYS A 28 2.32 -5.01 -14.95
N LYS A 29 2.60 -5.11 -16.24
CA LYS A 29 1.70 -5.79 -17.17
C LYS A 29 1.49 -7.26 -16.86
N ASN A 30 2.47 -7.89 -16.25
CA ASN A 30 2.37 -9.31 -15.94
C ASN A 30 1.73 -9.58 -14.60
N ASN A 31 1.01 -8.60 -14.05
CA ASN A 31 0.33 -8.71 -12.76
C ASN A 31 1.24 -8.77 -11.57
N SER A 32 2.51 -8.48 -11.75
CA SER A 32 3.40 -8.32 -10.62
C SER A 32 3.56 -6.85 -10.32
N GLY A 33 4.07 -6.53 -9.18
CA GLY A 33 4.25 -5.13 -8.82
C GLY A 33 4.89 -4.98 -7.48
N LYS A 34 4.86 -3.75 -6.97
CA LYS A 34 5.41 -3.47 -5.66
C LYS A 34 4.58 -2.41 -4.97
N ILE A 35 4.62 -2.43 -3.67
CA ILE A 35 3.96 -1.46 -2.82
C ILE A 35 5.02 -0.75 -2.02
N ILE A 36 4.99 0.58 -2.04
CA ILE A 36 5.93 1.40 -1.29
C ILE A 36 5.14 2.19 -0.27
N ILE A 37 5.50 2.05 0.98
CA ILE A 37 4.86 2.78 2.07
C ILE A 37 5.92 3.64 2.73
N GLU A 38 5.68 4.95 2.73
CA GLU A 38 6.61 5.88 3.37
C GLU A 38 6.26 6.04 4.83
N TYR A 39 7.24 5.95 5.70
CA TYR A 39 7.03 6.24 7.11
C TYR A 39 8.09 7.24 7.56
N LYS A 40 7.76 8.01 8.57
CA LYS A 40 8.65 9.06 9.07
C LYS A 40 9.12 8.81 10.48
N THR A 41 8.49 7.91 11.18
CA THR A 41 8.86 7.62 12.56
C THR A 41 8.88 6.12 12.78
N LEU A 42 9.57 5.70 13.82
CA LEU A 42 9.59 4.29 14.17
C LEU A 42 8.23 3.80 14.62
N GLU A 43 7.42 4.67 15.15
CA GLU A 43 6.05 4.31 15.53
C GLU A 43 5.26 3.91 14.31
N GLN A 44 5.40 4.66 13.23
CA GLN A 44 4.74 4.34 11.98
C GLN A 44 5.25 3.02 11.42
N PHE A 45 6.54 2.80 11.51
CA PHE A 45 7.12 1.54 11.08
C PHE A 45 6.54 0.37 11.88
N GLN A 46 6.41 0.54 13.18
CA GLN A 46 5.82 -0.49 14.03
C GLN A 46 4.38 -0.79 13.64
N LEU A 47 3.62 0.25 13.32
CA LEU A 47 2.24 0.08 12.88
C LEU A 47 2.19 -0.79 11.62
N ILE A 48 3.02 -0.48 10.65
CA ILE A 48 3.08 -1.24 9.41
C ILE A 48 3.49 -2.68 9.69
N SER A 49 4.51 -2.85 10.48
CA SER A 49 5.02 -4.16 10.82
C SER A 49 3.97 -5.03 11.49
N ASN A 50 3.24 -4.45 12.42
CA ASN A 50 2.19 -5.17 13.12
C ASN A 50 1.06 -5.58 12.19
N LEU A 51 0.69 -4.71 11.27
CA LEU A 51 -0.34 -5.06 10.30
C LEU A 51 0.08 -6.20 9.40
N LEU A 52 1.33 -6.23 9.01
CA LEU A 52 1.84 -7.30 8.16
C LEU A 52 1.96 -8.63 8.90
N LYS A 53 2.14 -8.58 10.19
CA LYS A 53 2.24 -9.79 10.99
C LYS A 53 0.91 -10.35 11.43
N GLN A 54 -0.15 -9.60 11.25
CA GLN A 54 -1.46 -10.07 11.62
C GLN A 54 -1.90 -11.21 10.72
N ASN A 55 -2.53 -12.17 11.24
CA ASN A 55 -3.08 -13.26 10.44
C ASN A 55 -4.53 -13.43 10.67
#